data_e526e5d26b86424452a9c31dd48ccce3
#
_entry.id   e526e5d26b86424452a9c31dd48ccce3
#
_cell.length_a   1.000
_cell.length_b   1.000
_cell.length_c   1.000
_cell.angle_alpha   90.00
_cell.angle_beta   90.00
_cell.angle_gamma   90.00
#
_symmetry.space_group_name_H-M   'P 1'
#
loop_
_entity.id
_entity.type
_entity.pdbx_description
1 polymer ?
#
loop_
_entity_poly.entity_id
_entity_poly.type
_entity_poly.pdbx_seq_one_letter_code
_entity_poly.pdbx_strand_id
1 'polypeptide(L)'
;MQERAVHTRELLLRAAAEEFDAAGYASTGLSKIAKRAGLTVGALYFHFESKEGLAKAVMRAQPQSIEPHLDSEGLQRLVDITRVWAQQLLRDPLLRAGVRLSVEQGGFGVQDITSFLQWRDTMEECLRDARASGELLPRTDPARVAEFIVSACTGVQLYAQLVNGRRDLPERTVEMWRLLLPGIATPGTLPRIDLAPWPGES
;
A
#
# COMPACT_ATOMS: atom_id res chain seq x y z
N MET A 1 -18.09 14.50 -21.34
CA MET A 1 -17.51 15.42 -20.31
C MET A 1 -16.93 14.67 -19.13
N GLN A 2 -17.56 13.63 -18.62
CA GLN A 2 -17.14 12.88 -17.43
C GLN A 2 -15.79 12.13 -17.62
N GLU A 3 -15.59 11.44 -18.75
CA GLU A 3 -14.32 10.73 -19.06
C GLU A 3 -13.10 11.66 -19.08
N ARG A 4 -13.25 12.85 -19.66
CA ARG A 4 -12.16 13.85 -19.72
C ARG A 4 -11.79 14.36 -18.33
N ALA A 5 -12.77 14.53 -17.43
CA ALA A 5 -12.53 14.94 -16.05
C ALA A 5 -11.82 13.84 -15.26
N VAL A 6 -12.22 12.58 -15.43
CA VAL A 6 -11.55 11.40 -14.82
C VAL A 6 -10.10 11.34 -15.29
N HIS A 7 -9.85 11.39 -16.59
CA HIS A 7 -8.50 11.35 -17.15
C HIS A 7 -7.61 12.50 -16.63
N THR A 8 -8.16 13.72 -16.59
CA THR A 8 -7.43 14.88 -16.03
C THR A 8 -7.07 14.67 -14.57
N ARG A 9 -7.98 14.13 -13.77
CA ARG A 9 -7.74 13.83 -12.36
C ARG A 9 -6.64 12.78 -12.17
N GLU A 10 -6.62 11.74 -13.01
CA GLU A 10 -5.58 10.69 -12.98
C GLU A 10 -4.20 11.24 -13.34
N LEU A 11 -4.10 12.09 -14.38
CA LEU A 11 -2.84 12.74 -14.75
C LEU A 11 -2.27 13.57 -13.59
N LEU A 12 -3.13 14.36 -12.92
CA LEU A 12 -2.73 15.16 -11.76
C LEU A 12 -2.30 14.28 -10.58
N LEU A 13 -3.03 13.18 -10.33
CA LEU A 13 -2.72 12.24 -9.25
C LEU A 13 -1.35 11.58 -9.45
N ARG A 14 -1.05 11.10 -10.66
CA ARG A 14 0.25 10.50 -11.02
C ARG A 14 1.38 11.52 -10.91
N ALA A 15 1.21 12.71 -11.47
CA ALA A 15 2.21 13.78 -11.39
C ALA A 15 2.48 14.17 -9.92
N ALA A 16 1.44 14.22 -9.09
CA ALA A 16 1.58 14.49 -7.66
C ALA A 16 2.36 13.38 -6.95
N ALA A 17 2.05 12.12 -7.24
CA ALA A 17 2.74 10.98 -6.68
C ALA A 17 4.25 11.02 -6.99
N GLU A 18 4.63 11.25 -8.24
CA GLU A 18 6.05 11.38 -8.63
C GLU A 18 6.76 12.53 -7.89
N GLU A 19 6.11 13.67 -7.74
CA GLU A 19 6.69 14.81 -7.03
C GLU A 19 6.78 14.58 -5.51
N PHE A 20 5.76 13.98 -4.91
CA PHE A 20 5.77 13.63 -3.49
C PHE A 20 6.76 12.50 -3.17
N ASP A 21 6.88 11.50 -4.06
CA ASP A 21 7.88 10.45 -3.92
C ASP A 21 9.31 11.03 -3.93
N ALA A 22 9.59 11.93 -4.87
CA ALA A 22 10.93 12.52 -5.03
C ALA A 22 11.30 13.51 -3.90
N ALA A 23 10.39 14.42 -3.53
CA ALA A 23 10.71 15.57 -2.67
C ALA A 23 9.98 15.60 -1.32
N GLY A 24 9.01 14.71 -1.08
CA GLY A 24 8.12 14.74 0.08
C GLY A 24 7.07 15.84 0.01
N TYR A 25 6.18 15.85 1.01
CA TYR A 25 5.08 16.83 1.04
C TYR A 25 5.58 18.28 1.12
N ALA A 26 6.44 18.59 2.09
CA ALA A 26 6.83 19.96 2.38
C ALA A 26 7.49 20.67 1.19
N SER A 27 8.38 19.98 0.48
CA SER A 27 9.19 20.54 -0.62
C SER A 27 8.49 20.52 -1.98
N THR A 28 7.30 19.95 -2.09
CA THR A 28 6.55 19.87 -3.35
C THR A 28 5.58 21.03 -3.50
N GLY A 29 5.71 21.80 -4.59
CA GLY A 29 4.81 22.90 -4.93
C GLY A 29 3.73 22.49 -5.94
N LEU A 30 2.49 23.03 -5.81
CA LEU A 30 1.38 22.73 -6.73
C LEU A 30 1.67 23.13 -8.19
N SER A 31 2.42 24.22 -8.41
CA SER A 31 2.84 24.65 -9.74
C SER A 31 3.74 23.62 -10.42
N LYS A 32 4.59 22.93 -9.68
CA LYS A 32 5.48 21.88 -10.19
C LYS A 32 4.68 20.65 -10.61
N ILE A 33 3.70 20.26 -9.79
CA ILE A 33 2.78 19.15 -10.09
C ILE A 33 1.97 19.46 -11.35
N ALA A 34 1.34 20.65 -11.42
CA ALA A 34 0.55 21.05 -12.58
C ALA A 34 1.38 21.07 -13.87
N LYS A 35 2.61 21.63 -13.83
CA LYS A 35 3.55 21.62 -14.95
C LYS A 35 3.90 20.20 -15.40
N ARG A 36 4.18 19.28 -14.46
CA ARG A 36 4.47 17.87 -14.76
C ARG A 36 3.29 17.17 -15.44
N ALA A 37 2.07 17.45 -14.99
CA ALA A 37 0.85 16.92 -15.59
C ALA A 37 0.50 17.55 -16.96
N GLY A 38 1.19 18.59 -17.39
CA GLY A 38 0.82 19.36 -18.59
C GLY A 38 -0.49 20.15 -18.43
N LEU A 39 -0.83 20.52 -17.19
CA LEU A 39 -2.11 21.13 -16.80
C LEU A 39 -1.88 22.45 -16.04
N THR A 40 -2.98 23.17 -15.78
CA THR A 40 -2.93 24.42 -15.02
C THR A 40 -3.12 24.16 -13.52
N VAL A 41 -2.62 25.07 -12.68
CA VAL A 41 -2.87 25.06 -11.24
C VAL A 41 -4.37 25.19 -10.94
N GLY A 42 -5.12 25.92 -11.77
CA GLY A 42 -6.59 26.02 -11.66
C GLY A 42 -7.28 24.66 -11.84
N ALA A 43 -6.83 23.82 -12.77
CA ALA A 43 -7.35 22.46 -12.94
C ALA A 43 -7.06 21.59 -11.69
N LEU A 44 -5.89 21.76 -11.07
CA LEU A 44 -5.55 21.06 -9.84
C LEU A 44 -6.50 21.44 -8.69
N TYR A 45 -6.74 22.73 -8.47
CA TYR A 45 -7.69 23.19 -7.45
C TYR A 45 -9.13 22.72 -7.71
N PHE A 46 -9.53 22.63 -8.97
CA PHE A 46 -10.85 22.13 -9.34
C PHE A 46 -11.06 20.65 -8.92
N HIS A 47 -10.02 19.82 -9.04
CA HIS A 47 -10.12 18.37 -8.73
C HIS A 47 -9.82 18.02 -7.28
N PHE A 48 -8.98 18.80 -6.58
CA PHE A 48 -8.43 18.40 -5.28
C PHE A 48 -8.55 19.48 -4.19
N GLU A 49 -9.05 20.67 -4.52
CA GLU A 49 -9.31 21.80 -3.61
C GLU A 49 -8.05 22.36 -2.95
N SER A 50 -7.11 21.51 -2.53
CA SER A 50 -5.89 21.89 -1.82
C SER A 50 -4.74 20.90 -2.06
N LYS A 51 -3.53 21.28 -1.67
CA LYS A 51 -2.37 20.38 -1.62
C LYS A 51 -2.60 19.21 -0.67
N GLU A 52 -3.26 19.46 0.45
CA GLU A 52 -3.64 18.45 1.42
C GLU A 52 -4.65 17.46 0.83
N GLY A 53 -5.71 17.95 0.15
CA GLY A 53 -6.68 17.12 -0.54
C GLY A 53 -6.04 16.22 -1.59
N LEU A 54 -5.06 16.76 -2.34
CA LEU A 54 -4.28 15.99 -3.30
C LEU A 54 -3.42 14.92 -2.63
N ALA A 55 -2.74 15.24 -1.53
CA ALA A 55 -1.94 14.29 -0.76
C ALA A 55 -2.81 13.14 -0.21
N LYS A 56 -3.97 13.47 0.38
CA LYS A 56 -4.95 12.46 0.81
C LYS A 56 -5.43 11.57 -0.33
N ALA A 57 -5.64 12.14 -1.52
CA ALA A 57 -6.02 11.36 -2.70
C ALA A 57 -4.91 10.39 -3.13
N VAL A 58 -3.63 10.79 -3.08
CA VAL A 58 -2.48 9.91 -3.32
C VAL A 58 -2.41 8.79 -2.28
N MET A 59 -2.58 9.11 -1.00
CA MET A 59 -2.60 8.11 0.08
C MET A 59 -3.70 7.06 -0.12
N ARG A 60 -4.90 7.47 -0.56
CA ARG A 60 -6.05 6.58 -0.78
C ARG A 60 -5.99 5.78 -2.08
N ALA A 61 -5.09 6.13 -3.00
CA ALA A 61 -4.95 5.44 -4.28
C ALA A 61 -4.04 4.19 -4.21
N GLN A 62 -3.44 3.88 -3.05
CA GLN A 62 -2.53 2.73 -2.88
C GLN A 62 -3.11 1.39 -3.35
N PRO A 63 -4.39 1.03 -3.11
CA PRO A 63 -4.96 -0.24 -3.58
C PRO A 63 -4.89 -0.42 -5.09
N GLN A 64 -4.97 0.67 -5.89
CA GLN A 64 -4.92 0.62 -7.35
C GLN A 64 -3.62 0.01 -7.89
N SER A 65 -2.54 0.07 -7.11
CA SER A 65 -1.23 -0.52 -7.46
C SER A 65 -1.13 -2.00 -7.12
N ILE A 66 -2.07 -2.57 -6.38
CA ILE A 66 -1.99 -3.92 -5.79
C ILE A 66 -3.09 -4.83 -6.33
N GLU A 67 -4.34 -4.39 -6.28
CA GLU A 67 -5.51 -5.19 -6.65
C GLU A 67 -5.42 -5.89 -8.02
N PRO A 68 -4.90 -5.24 -9.09
CA PRO A 68 -4.80 -5.87 -10.42
C PRO A 68 -3.89 -7.11 -10.47
N HIS A 69 -3.09 -7.35 -9.43
CA HIS A 69 -2.13 -8.45 -9.34
C HIS A 69 -2.60 -9.59 -8.43
N LEU A 70 -3.85 -9.55 -7.95
CA LEU A 70 -4.37 -10.50 -6.96
C LEU A 70 -5.45 -11.38 -7.60
N ASP A 71 -5.19 -12.70 -7.64
CA ASP A 71 -6.11 -13.73 -8.12
C ASP A 71 -6.33 -14.87 -7.09
N SER A 72 -5.65 -14.82 -5.94
CA SER A 72 -5.77 -15.79 -4.85
C SER A 72 -6.89 -15.44 -3.86
N GLU A 73 -7.23 -16.39 -2.98
CA GLU A 73 -8.27 -16.28 -1.96
C GLU A 73 -7.73 -16.62 -0.56
N GLY A 74 -8.52 -16.33 0.49
CA GLY A 74 -8.25 -16.73 1.86
C GLY A 74 -6.89 -16.25 2.39
N LEU A 75 -6.17 -17.13 3.09
CA LEU A 75 -4.89 -16.81 3.69
C LEU A 75 -3.79 -16.56 2.63
N GLN A 76 -3.86 -17.23 1.47
CA GLN A 76 -2.93 -16.96 0.37
C GLN A 76 -3.11 -15.54 -0.16
N ARG A 77 -4.36 -15.06 -0.34
CA ARG A 77 -4.62 -13.70 -0.79
C ARG A 77 -4.01 -12.66 0.14
N LEU A 78 -4.11 -12.86 1.45
CA LEU A 78 -3.51 -11.99 2.45
C LEU A 78 -1.98 -11.93 2.31
N VAL A 79 -1.35 -13.08 2.13
CA VAL A 79 0.10 -13.19 1.86
C VAL A 79 0.45 -12.42 0.58
N ASP A 80 -0.31 -12.64 -0.50
CA ASP A 80 -0.04 -12.04 -1.81
C ASP A 80 -0.24 -10.52 -1.81
N ILE A 81 -1.24 -9.99 -1.09
CA ILE A 81 -1.40 -8.53 -0.91
C ILE A 81 -0.08 -7.90 -0.43
N THR A 82 0.53 -8.45 0.62
CA THR A 82 1.74 -7.87 1.19
C THR A 82 2.97 -8.10 0.31
N ARG A 83 3.04 -9.21 -0.42
CA ARG A 83 4.13 -9.52 -1.36
C ARG A 83 4.07 -8.61 -2.58
N VAL A 84 2.88 -8.47 -3.19
CA VAL A 84 2.67 -7.52 -4.30
C VAL A 84 2.97 -6.09 -3.85
N TRP A 85 2.50 -5.71 -2.66
CA TRP A 85 2.81 -4.41 -2.07
C TRP A 85 4.33 -4.18 -1.93
N ALA A 86 5.08 -5.16 -1.45
CA ALA A 86 6.53 -5.04 -1.32
C ALA A 86 7.22 -4.86 -2.68
N GLN A 87 6.78 -5.60 -3.70
CA GLN A 87 7.29 -5.48 -5.07
C GLN A 87 6.93 -4.14 -5.71
N GLN A 88 5.68 -3.72 -5.58
CA GLN A 88 5.23 -2.44 -6.16
C GLN A 88 5.90 -1.23 -5.50
N LEU A 89 6.27 -1.32 -4.22
CA LEU A 89 7.07 -0.27 -3.57
C LEU A 89 8.45 -0.05 -4.20
N LEU A 90 8.99 -1.04 -4.93
CA LEU A 90 10.24 -0.86 -5.68
C LEU A 90 10.01 -0.15 -7.02
N ARG A 91 8.81 -0.22 -7.61
CA ARG A 91 8.55 0.14 -9.02
C ARG A 91 7.56 1.28 -9.18
N ASP A 92 6.52 1.36 -8.33
CA ASP A 92 5.41 2.30 -8.50
C ASP A 92 5.56 3.57 -7.65
N PRO A 93 5.77 4.74 -8.27
CA PRO A 93 5.83 6.02 -7.55
C PRO A 93 4.53 6.35 -6.81
N LEU A 94 3.36 5.90 -7.30
CA LEU A 94 2.08 6.16 -6.65
C LEU A 94 2.02 5.48 -5.28
N LEU A 95 2.40 4.21 -5.22
CA LEU A 95 2.44 3.48 -3.97
C LEU A 95 3.51 4.03 -3.01
N ARG A 96 4.73 4.33 -3.53
CA ARG A 96 5.79 4.91 -2.69
C ARG A 96 5.38 6.25 -2.09
N ALA A 97 4.80 7.13 -2.90
CA ALA A 97 4.31 8.43 -2.42
C ALA A 97 3.20 8.25 -1.39
N GLY A 98 2.25 7.35 -1.63
CA GLY A 98 1.16 7.06 -0.70
C GLY A 98 1.67 6.58 0.66
N VAL A 99 2.58 5.60 0.67
CA VAL A 99 3.21 5.09 1.90
C VAL A 99 4.04 6.17 2.60
N ARG A 100 4.84 6.94 1.86
CA ARG A 100 5.63 8.04 2.41
C ARG A 100 4.76 9.09 3.08
N LEU A 101 3.74 9.58 2.38
CA LEU A 101 2.80 10.57 2.90
C LEU A 101 2.07 10.06 4.15
N SER A 102 1.66 8.78 4.17
CA SER A 102 0.98 8.18 5.32
C SER A 102 1.84 8.18 6.60
N VAL A 103 3.16 8.08 6.46
CA VAL A 103 4.10 8.12 7.59
C VAL A 103 4.49 9.56 7.95
N GLU A 104 4.70 10.44 6.96
CA GLU A 104 5.16 11.82 7.16
C GLU A 104 4.04 12.81 7.56
N GLN A 105 2.77 12.40 7.57
CA GLN A 105 1.62 13.30 7.72
C GLN A 105 1.64 14.17 8.98
N GLY A 106 2.24 13.72 10.07
CA GLY A 106 2.45 14.53 11.27
C GLY A 106 3.29 15.79 11.03
N GLY A 107 4.19 15.76 10.04
CA GLY A 107 5.04 16.89 9.65
C GLY A 107 4.32 18.00 8.88
N PHE A 108 3.11 17.75 8.38
CA PHE A 108 2.29 18.74 7.67
C PHE A 108 0.89 18.96 8.27
N GLY A 109 0.73 18.58 9.55
CA GLY A 109 -0.47 18.90 10.35
C GLY A 109 -1.71 18.07 9.99
N VAL A 110 -1.55 17.00 9.24
CA VAL A 110 -2.62 16.06 8.90
C VAL A 110 -2.55 14.84 9.81
N GLN A 111 -3.71 14.37 10.26
CA GLN A 111 -3.88 13.08 10.93
C GLN A 111 -4.99 12.33 10.22
N ASP A 112 -4.67 11.70 9.10
CA ASP A 112 -5.60 10.88 8.32
C ASP A 112 -5.15 9.43 8.32
N ILE A 113 -5.73 8.63 9.21
CA ILE A 113 -5.43 7.19 9.32
C ILE A 113 -6.27 6.33 8.35
N THR A 114 -7.07 6.95 7.46
CA THR A 114 -8.00 6.25 6.58
C THR A 114 -7.31 5.16 5.76
N SER A 115 -6.12 5.42 5.22
CA SER A 115 -5.38 4.43 4.44
C SER A 115 -4.98 3.20 5.26
N PHE A 116 -4.57 3.39 6.52
CA PHE A 116 -4.24 2.28 7.42
C PHE A 116 -5.49 1.47 7.79
N LEU A 117 -6.61 2.15 8.04
CA LEU A 117 -7.89 1.49 8.32
C LEU A 117 -8.39 0.69 7.12
N GLN A 118 -8.28 1.23 5.91
CA GLN A 118 -8.64 0.52 4.68
C GLN A 118 -7.81 -0.77 4.51
N TRP A 119 -6.49 -0.70 4.69
CA TRP A 119 -5.65 -1.89 4.63
C TRP A 119 -5.98 -2.90 5.72
N ARG A 120 -6.18 -2.44 6.96
CA ARG A 120 -6.62 -3.31 8.06
C ARG A 120 -7.92 -4.03 7.72
N ASP A 121 -8.92 -3.31 7.22
CA ASP A 121 -10.23 -3.87 6.91
C ASP A 121 -10.14 -4.90 5.77
N THR A 122 -9.36 -4.60 4.71
CA THR A 122 -9.09 -5.54 3.62
C THR A 122 -8.39 -6.83 4.13
N MET A 123 -7.38 -6.69 4.99
CA MET A 123 -6.66 -7.84 5.55
C MET A 123 -7.55 -8.64 6.51
N GLU A 124 -8.39 -7.96 7.29
CA GLU A 124 -9.34 -8.63 8.18
C GLU A 124 -10.39 -9.42 7.41
N GLU A 125 -10.87 -8.93 6.27
CA GLU A 125 -11.78 -9.66 5.37
C GLU A 125 -11.13 -10.95 4.87
N CYS A 126 -9.91 -10.90 4.33
CA CYS A 126 -9.15 -12.10 3.94
C CYS A 126 -8.99 -13.10 5.10
N LEU A 127 -8.74 -12.62 6.31
CA LEU A 127 -8.62 -13.48 7.49
C LEU A 127 -9.95 -14.09 7.93
N ARG A 128 -11.08 -13.39 7.76
CA ARG A 128 -12.42 -13.95 8.00
C ARG A 128 -12.74 -15.06 7.00
N ASP A 129 -12.41 -14.86 5.73
CA ASP A 129 -12.59 -15.88 4.68
C ASP A 129 -11.71 -17.11 4.95
N ALA A 130 -10.44 -16.89 5.31
CA ALA A 130 -9.53 -17.96 5.72
C ALA A 130 -10.04 -18.73 6.96
N ARG A 131 -10.69 -18.03 7.91
CA ARG A 131 -11.33 -18.66 9.06
C ARG A 131 -12.52 -19.52 8.64
N ALA A 132 -13.38 -19.00 7.78
CA ALA A 132 -14.55 -19.72 7.28
C ALA A 132 -14.15 -20.99 6.51
N SER A 133 -13.02 -20.97 5.82
CA SER A 133 -12.43 -22.10 5.08
C SER A 133 -11.60 -23.05 5.96
N GLY A 134 -11.51 -22.79 7.29
CA GLY A 134 -10.76 -23.65 8.21
C GLY A 134 -9.24 -23.56 8.09
N GLU A 135 -8.73 -22.47 7.51
CA GLU A 135 -7.29 -22.26 7.31
C GLU A 135 -6.58 -21.75 8.57
N LEU A 136 -7.32 -21.08 9.47
CA LEU A 136 -6.74 -20.48 10.68
C LEU A 136 -6.89 -21.36 11.91
N LEU A 137 -5.93 -21.26 12.81
CA LEU A 137 -6.02 -21.84 14.14
C LEU A 137 -7.24 -21.26 14.91
N PRO A 138 -7.97 -22.05 15.73
CA PRO A 138 -9.18 -21.59 16.42
C PRO A 138 -8.98 -20.34 17.28
N ARG A 139 -7.78 -20.16 17.85
CA ARG A 139 -7.41 -19.02 18.70
C ARG A 139 -7.04 -17.75 17.94
N THR A 140 -6.90 -17.80 16.61
CA THR A 140 -6.50 -16.65 15.79
C THR A 140 -7.63 -15.62 15.73
N ASP A 141 -7.39 -14.41 16.15
CA ASP A 141 -8.33 -13.30 16.04
C ASP A 141 -8.03 -12.51 14.75
N PRO A 142 -8.94 -12.50 13.73
CA PRO A 142 -8.73 -11.82 12.47
C PRO A 142 -8.42 -10.32 12.62
N ALA A 143 -9.14 -9.61 13.48
CA ALA A 143 -8.96 -8.17 13.64
C ALA A 143 -7.57 -7.83 14.22
N ARG A 144 -7.13 -8.58 15.26
CA ARG A 144 -5.82 -8.38 15.87
C ARG A 144 -4.68 -8.74 14.92
N VAL A 145 -4.84 -9.82 14.14
CA VAL A 145 -3.82 -10.22 13.16
C VAL A 145 -3.75 -9.21 12.03
N ALA A 146 -4.88 -8.70 11.52
CA ALA A 146 -4.90 -7.65 10.50
C ALA A 146 -4.17 -6.39 10.96
N GLU A 147 -4.48 -5.89 12.17
CA GLU A 147 -3.80 -4.73 12.77
C GLU A 147 -2.30 -4.97 12.93
N PHE A 148 -1.91 -6.16 13.39
CA PHE A 148 -0.49 -6.54 13.51
C PHE A 148 0.22 -6.53 12.15
N ILE A 149 -0.40 -7.09 11.10
CA ILE A 149 0.21 -7.15 9.75
C ILE A 149 0.42 -5.75 9.19
N VAL A 150 -0.56 -4.85 9.30
CA VAL A 150 -0.42 -3.44 8.87
C VAL A 150 0.74 -2.77 9.61
N SER A 151 0.83 -2.98 10.92
CA SER A 151 1.91 -2.42 11.75
C SER A 151 3.27 -3.01 11.38
N ALA A 152 3.34 -4.33 11.19
CA ALA A 152 4.57 -5.04 10.81
C ALA A 152 5.07 -4.60 9.42
N CYS A 153 4.19 -4.53 8.42
CA CYS A 153 4.53 -4.02 7.08
C CYS A 153 5.05 -2.58 7.14
N THR A 154 4.42 -1.72 7.93
CA THR A 154 4.89 -0.33 8.13
C THR A 154 6.30 -0.31 8.72
N GLY A 155 6.58 -1.11 9.74
CA GLY A 155 7.90 -1.21 10.36
C GLY A 155 8.94 -1.81 9.43
N VAL A 156 8.62 -2.92 8.76
CA VAL A 156 9.54 -3.63 7.85
C VAL A 156 9.95 -2.73 6.69
N GLN A 157 9.01 -2.03 6.04
CA GLN A 157 9.33 -1.14 4.92
C GLN A 157 10.18 0.07 5.36
N LEU A 158 9.88 0.64 6.53
CA LEU A 158 10.66 1.77 7.05
C LEU A 158 12.10 1.33 7.36
N TYR A 159 12.26 0.19 8.00
CA TYR A 159 13.57 -0.39 8.26
C TYR A 159 14.34 -0.67 6.96
N ALA A 160 13.72 -1.33 5.98
CA ALA A 160 14.33 -1.63 4.69
C ALA A 160 14.71 -0.34 3.93
N GLN A 161 13.88 0.71 4.01
CA GLN A 161 14.18 2.02 3.43
C GLN A 161 15.46 2.61 4.01
N LEU A 162 15.63 2.55 5.33
CA LEU A 162 16.80 3.12 6.02
C LEU A 162 18.07 2.32 5.77
N VAL A 163 17.97 0.99 5.71
CA VAL A 163 19.14 0.11 5.56
C VAL A 163 19.69 0.11 4.14
N ASN A 164 18.83 -0.01 3.12
CA ASN A 164 19.29 -0.22 1.75
C ASN A 164 18.37 0.33 0.65
N GLY A 165 17.45 1.25 0.99
CA GLY A 165 16.51 1.81 0.03
C GLY A 165 15.42 0.82 -0.42
N ARG A 166 15.01 -0.09 0.46
CA ARG A 166 13.99 -1.14 0.26
C ARG A 166 14.40 -2.26 -0.70
N ARG A 167 15.65 -2.38 -1.13
CA ARG A 167 16.06 -3.37 -2.15
C ARG A 167 15.74 -4.82 -1.76
N ASP A 168 15.70 -5.13 -0.47
CA ASP A 168 15.39 -6.45 0.09
C ASP A 168 14.00 -6.52 0.77
N LEU A 169 13.12 -5.58 0.47
CA LEU A 169 11.77 -5.54 1.06
C LEU A 169 10.92 -6.78 0.70
N PRO A 170 10.94 -7.29 -0.54
CA PRO A 170 10.23 -8.52 -0.87
C PRO A 170 10.67 -9.72 -0.02
N GLU A 171 11.98 -9.93 0.13
CA GLU A 171 12.53 -11.02 0.94
C GLU A 171 12.18 -10.87 2.42
N ARG A 172 12.23 -9.64 2.95
CA ARG A 172 11.82 -9.35 4.34
C ARG A 172 10.34 -9.61 4.57
N THR A 173 9.51 -9.35 3.58
CA THR A 173 8.07 -9.62 3.65
C THR A 173 7.82 -11.13 3.68
N VAL A 174 8.53 -11.90 2.88
CA VAL A 174 8.47 -13.37 2.92
C VAL A 174 8.93 -13.89 4.28
N GLU A 175 10.02 -13.35 4.84
CA GLU A 175 10.52 -13.77 6.15
C GLU A 175 9.53 -13.42 7.27
N MET A 176 8.88 -12.29 7.22
CA MET A 176 7.79 -11.94 8.14
C MET A 176 6.70 -13.03 8.11
N TRP A 177 6.30 -13.50 6.94
CA TRP A 177 5.31 -14.56 6.81
C TRP A 177 5.80 -15.92 7.33
N ARG A 178 7.06 -16.29 7.09
CA ARG A 178 7.63 -17.51 7.66
C ARG A 178 7.58 -17.53 9.18
N LEU A 179 7.74 -16.38 9.82
CA LEU A 179 7.65 -16.23 11.27
C LEU A 179 6.20 -16.20 11.77
N LEU A 180 5.28 -15.60 11.01
CA LEU A 180 3.89 -15.39 11.45
C LEU A 180 2.99 -16.61 11.22
N LEU A 181 3.08 -17.24 10.05
CA LEU A 181 2.20 -18.32 9.62
C LEU A 181 2.09 -19.49 10.64
N PRO A 182 3.17 -19.97 11.26
CA PRO A 182 3.06 -21.05 12.25
C PRO A 182 2.19 -20.71 13.47
N GLY A 183 2.03 -19.42 13.77
CA GLY A 183 1.22 -18.93 14.88
C GLY A 183 -0.27 -18.73 14.56
N ILE A 184 -0.64 -18.69 13.27
CA ILE A 184 -2.00 -18.34 12.83
C ILE A 184 -2.66 -19.40 11.95
N ALA A 185 -1.90 -20.13 11.14
CA ALA A 185 -2.41 -21.11 10.18
C ALA A 185 -2.49 -22.52 10.77
N THR A 186 -3.47 -23.31 10.31
CA THR A 186 -3.57 -24.72 10.68
C THR A 186 -2.42 -25.55 10.05
N PRO A 187 -2.03 -26.69 10.67
CA PRO A 187 -0.99 -27.54 10.09
C PRO A 187 -1.28 -28.05 8.68
N GLY A 188 -2.56 -28.17 8.30
CA GLY A 188 -2.98 -28.58 6.96
C GLY A 188 -2.89 -27.44 5.93
N THR A 189 -2.92 -26.19 6.37
CA THR A 189 -2.82 -24.99 5.50
C THR A 189 -1.37 -24.61 5.23
N LEU A 190 -0.49 -24.70 6.23
CA LEU A 190 0.91 -24.27 6.13
C LEU A 190 1.64 -24.74 4.85
N PRO A 191 1.60 -26.05 4.48
CA PRO A 191 2.31 -26.52 3.28
C PRO A 191 1.67 -26.07 1.95
N ARG A 192 0.48 -25.48 2.01
CA ARG A 192 -0.27 -25.00 0.83
C ARG A 192 0.00 -23.53 0.53
N ILE A 193 0.56 -22.78 1.49
CA ILE A 193 0.87 -21.35 1.31
C ILE A 193 2.14 -21.23 0.47
N ASP A 194 2.01 -20.59 -0.67
CA ASP A 194 3.13 -20.30 -1.57
C ASP A 194 3.86 -19.03 -1.12
N LEU A 195 5.13 -19.21 -0.75
CA LEU A 195 6.08 -18.15 -0.41
C LEU A 195 7.25 -18.11 -1.41
N ALA A 196 7.17 -18.83 -2.54
CA ALA A 196 8.21 -18.81 -3.57
C ALA A 196 8.36 -17.41 -4.17
N PRO A 197 9.55 -17.03 -4.69
CA PRO A 197 9.74 -15.77 -5.37
C PRO A 197 8.69 -15.54 -6.45
N TRP A 198 8.19 -14.29 -6.57
CA TRP A 198 7.18 -13.98 -7.59
C TRP A 198 7.79 -14.12 -8.98
N PRO A 199 7.06 -14.63 -10.00
CA PRO A 199 7.55 -14.68 -11.38
C PRO A 199 7.99 -13.28 -11.85
N GLY A 200 9.29 -13.09 -12.11
CA GLY A 200 9.89 -11.80 -12.48
C GLY A 200 10.80 -11.16 -11.43
N GLU A 201 11.14 -11.89 -10.37
CA GLU A 201 12.13 -11.50 -9.33
C GLU A 201 13.58 -11.87 -9.70
N SER A 202 13.87 -12.13 -10.98
CA SER A 202 15.24 -12.46 -11.46
C SER A 202 15.90 -11.25 -12.07
#